data_007699294a6b83be3c4b0d4a3e8d0d16
#
_entry.id   007699294a6b83be3c4b0d4a3e8d0d16
#
_cell.length_a   1.000
_cell.length_b   1.000
_cell.length_c   1.000
_cell.angle_alpha   90.00
_cell.angle_beta   90.00
_cell.angle_gamma   90.00
#
_symmetry.space_group_name_H-M   'P 1'
#
loop_
_entity.id
_entity.type
_entity.pdbx_description
1 polymer ?
#
loop_
_entity_poly.entity_id
_entity_poly.type
_entity_poly.pdbx_seq_one_letter_code
_entity_poly.pdbx_strand_id
1 'polypeptide(L)'
;MVNNATQIIDNEIVQNIPVGGQIIENRGDRDSYTLRGQLNFNKVYKDKHSISVIAGAERRAVKNSSTKTYKVGYDDHSLSYKVLDEKLLGKTLTGTEALGGQFTYNSQGQGFHFVENRYVSFYGNASYTFDDKLSLTASMRIDQSNLFGTDPKYQYRPLWSVGAQYRLLGPEQVSWIDRLAFRATYGINGNVAKMSGPFLTVSDGGVNGWINDYSSYVTYPPNSGLRWEKTAVVNIGVDFDLLQSRLGGSIEFYNKNTTDLLYNKTGDPTYGWNSLMVNYGDMYNRGVEIHLNTVNIAVKDFVWKSMLNFSYNKNKLTRIENTRNDAIYYVNGGQIREGRPMNSLYSVR
;
A
#
# COMPACT_ATOMS: atom_id res chain seq x y z
N MET A 1 -31.45 -3.82 -16.88
CA MET A 1 -31.39 -2.34 -16.98
C MET A 1 -32.46 -1.81 -17.95
N VAL A 2 -32.57 -2.31 -19.18
CA VAL A 2 -33.55 -1.84 -20.17
C VAL A 2 -35.00 -1.86 -19.58
N ASN A 3 -35.44 -2.99 -19.06
CA ASN A 3 -36.78 -3.12 -18.49
C ASN A 3 -37.05 -2.16 -17.33
N ASN A 4 -36.04 -1.89 -16.49
CA ASN A 4 -36.19 -0.97 -15.36
C ASN A 4 -36.30 0.50 -15.77
N ALA A 5 -35.87 0.85 -16.97
CA ALA A 5 -35.96 2.20 -17.53
C ALA A 5 -37.09 2.36 -18.57
N THR A 6 -37.92 1.34 -18.72
CA THR A 6 -39.06 1.34 -19.68
C THR A 6 -40.26 2.01 -19.02
N GLN A 7 -40.89 2.91 -19.76
CA GLN A 7 -42.11 3.63 -19.36
C GLN A 7 -43.23 3.33 -20.33
N ILE A 8 -44.46 3.47 -19.90
CA ILE A 8 -45.64 3.52 -20.77
C ILE A 8 -46.11 4.96 -20.83
N ILE A 9 -45.95 5.59 -21.98
CA ILE A 9 -46.35 6.97 -22.22
C ILE A 9 -47.40 6.96 -23.38
N ASP A 10 -48.56 7.53 -23.15
CA ASP A 10 -49.65 7.58 -24.13
C ASP A 10 -50.03 6.21 -24.71
N ASN A 11 -49.98 5.17 -23.87
CA ASN A 11 -50.26 3.77 -24.21
C ASN A 11 -49.18 3.12 -25.15
N GLU A 12 -48.02 3.77 -25.29
CA GLU A 12 -46.87 3.25 -26.01
C GLU A 12 -45.72 2.88 -25.07
N ILE A 13 -44.97 1.82 -25.43
CA ILE A 13 -43.78 1.39 -24.67
C ILE A 13 -42.59 2.20 -25.08
N VAL A 14 -42.07 3.02 -24.18
CA VAL A 14 -40.87 3.84 -24.36
C VAL A 14 -39.70 3.22 -23.64
N GLN A 15 -38.71 2.74 -24.39
CA GLN A 15 -37.46 2.20 -23.87
C GLN A 15 -36.40 3.34 -23.81
N ASN A 16 -36.22 3.93 -22.63
CA ASN A 16 -35.27 5.03 -22.43
C ASN A 16 -33.80 4.57 -22.50
N ILE A 17 -33.53 3.28 -22.33
CA ILE A 17 -32.22 2.67 -22.54
C ILE A 17 -32.32 1.69 -23.71
N PRO A 18 -31.48 1.82 -24.75
CA PRO A 18 -31.48 0.93 -25.90
C PRO A 18 -31.20 -0.52 -25.53
N VAL A 19 -31.87 -1.44 -26.22
CA VAL A 19 -31.57 -2.87 -26.15
C VAL A 19 -30.20 -3.15 -26.77
N GLY A 20 -29.42 -4.04 -26.15
CA GLY A 20 -28.10 -4.46 -26.58
C GLY A 20 -27.17 -4.71 -25.38
N GLY A 21 -25.93 -4.97 -25.69
CA GLY A 21 -24.88 -5.17 -24.68
C GLY A 21 -24.50 -3.89 -23.94
N GLN A 22 -23.67 -4.05 -22.93
CA GLN A 22 -23.05 -2.96 -22.20
C GLN A 22 -21.53 -3.10 -22.37
N ILE A 23 -20.85 -2.00 -22.67
CA ILE A 23 -19.39 -1.97 -22.73
C ILE A 23 -18.85 -0.93 -21.76
N ILE A 24 -17.86 -1.32 -20.98
CA ILE A 24 -17.07 -0.45 -20.14
C ILE A 24 -15.65 -0.46 -20.69
N GLU A 25 -15.17 0.69 -21.12
CA GLU A 25 -13.79 0.87 -21.54
C GLU A 25 -13.04 1.70 -20.50
N ASN A 26 -11.93 1.18 -20.01
CA ASN A 26 -11.02 1.90 -19.14
C ASN A 26 -9.69 2.09 -19.89
N ARG A 27 -9.32 3.34 -20.13
CA ARG A 27 -8.04 3.71 -20.71
C ARG A 27 -7.22 4.44 -19.68
N GLY A 28 -6.01 3.95 -19.41
CA GLY A 28 -5.08 4.56 -18.46
C GLY A 28 -3.75 4.88 -19.12
N ASP A 29 -3.26 6.08 -18.88
CA ASP A 29 -1.94 6.53 -19.28
C ASP A 29 -1.12 6.88 -18.04
N ARG A 30 0.16 6.52 -18.08
CA ARG A 30 1.10 6.80 -16.99
C ARG A 30 2.39 7.38 -17.53
N ASP A 31 2.63 8.64 -17.19
CA ASP A 31 3.89 9.31 -17.43
C ASP A 31 4.71 9.39 -16.17
N SER A 32 5.99 9.05 -16.24
CA SER A 32 6.87 9.17 -15.11
C SER A 32 8.29 9.53 -15.53
N TYR A 33 8.94 10.35 -14.74
CA TYR A 33 10.36 10.58 -14.86
C TYR A 33 11.05 10.45 -13.49
N THR A 34 12.31 10.03 -13.55
CA THR A 34 13.19 10.00 -12.37
C THR A 34 14.55 10.61 -12.77
N LEU A 35 14.93 11.64 -12.04
CA LEU A 35 16.28 12.22 -12.14
C LEU A 35 17.03 11.90 -10.85
N ARG A 36 18.20 11.26 -10.97
CA ARG A 36 19.02 10.85 -9.83
C ARG A 36 20.49 11.27 -10.06
N GLY A 37 21.06 11.88 -9.04
CA GLY A 37 22.50 12.10 -8.92
C GLY A 37 23.04 11.31 -7.73
N GLN A 38 24.16 10.57 -7.91
CA GLN A 38 24.72 9.71 -6.88
C GLN A 38 26.25 9.74 -6.93
N LEU A 39 26.87 9.81 -5.76
CA LEU A 39 28.30 9.65 -5.55
C LEU A 39 28.55 8.30 -4.87
N ASN A 40 29.57 7.59 -5.33
CA ASN A 40 30.01 6.32 -4.77
C ASN A 40 31.48 6.45 -4.40
N PHE A 41 31.83 6.05 -3.18
CA PHE A 41 33.16 5.98 -2.69
C PHE A 41 33.44 4.58 -2.14
N ASN A 42 34.48 3.92 -2.66
CA ASN A 42 34.91 2.60 -2.20
C ASN A 42 36.43 2.64 -1.99
N LYS A 43 36.88 2.18 -0.84
CA LYS A 43 38.30 2.11 -0.52
C LYS A 43 38.61 0.92 0.38
N VAL A 44 39.67 0.19 0.02
CA VAL A 44 40.26 -0.81 0.89
C VAL A 44 41.61 -0.23 1.40
N TYR A 45 41.85 -0.32 2.70
CA TYR A 45 43.03 0.14 3.35
C TYR A 45 43.69 -0.99 4.15
N LYS A 46 44.97 -1.23 3.92
CA LYS A 46 45.78 -2.29 4.56
C LYS A 46 45.16 -3.67 4.47
N ASP A 47 44.45 -3.98 3.39
CA ASP A 47 43.76 -5.23 3.10
C ASP A 47 42.79 -5.72 4.19
N LYS A 48 42.56 -4.91 5.21
CA LYS A 48 41.69 -5.24 6.36
C LYS A 48 40.50 -4.31 6.54
N HIS A 49 40.57 -3.11 6.01
CA HIS A 49 39.53 -2.10 6.18
C HIS A 49 38.87 -1.83 4.84
N SER A 50 37.65 -2.28 4.66
CA SER A 50 36.84 -1.96 3.49
C SER A 50 35.77 -0.93 3.86
N ILE A 51 35.78 0.20 3.14
CA ILE A 51 34.79 1.28 3.33
C ILE A 51 34.04 1.47 2.03
N SER A 52 32.74 1.49 2.08
CA SER A 52 31.87 1.85 0.98
C SER A 52 30.86 2.90 1.44
N VAL A 53 30.77 4.01 0.71
CA VAL A 53 29.84 5.10 0.99
C VAL A 53 29.12 5.49 -0.28
N ILE A 54 27.80 5.64 -0.16
CA ILE A 54 26.93 6.13 -1.22
C ILE A 54 26.18 7.35 -0.67
N ALA A 55 26.12 8.43 -1.44
CA ALA A 55 25.27 9.57 -1.14
C ALA A 55 24.61 10.06 -2.43
N GLY A 56 23.35 10.43 -2.36
CA GLY A 56 22.63 10.85 -3.55
C GLY A 56 21.35 11.63 -3.26
N ALA A 57 20.85 12.22 -4.35
CA ALA A 57 19.57 12.89 -4.39
C ALA A 57 18.75 12.39 -5.58
N GLU A 58 17.43 12.34 -5.41
CA GLU A 58 16.50 11.88 -6.43
C GLU A 58 15.30 12.80 -6.48
N ARG A 59 14.85 13.13 -7.69
CA ARG A 59 13.54 13.73 -7.96
C ARG A 59 12.75 12.80 -8.85
N ARG A 60 11.52 12.50 -8.45
CA ARG A 60 10.60 11.66 -9.22
C ARG A 60 9.24 12.31 -9.30
N ALA A 61 8.62 12.26 -10.49
CA ALA A 61 7.20 12.59 -10.65
C ALA A 61 6.50 11.46 -11.41
N VAL A 62 5.27 11.21 -11.02
CA VAL A 62 4.39 10.20 -11.65
C VAL A 62 3.04 10.85 -11.86
N LYS A 63 2.60 10.92 -13.12
CA LYS A 63 1.27 11.36 -13.53
C LYS A 63 0.50 10.14 -13.98
N ASN A 64 -0.68 9.95 -13.44
CA ASN A 64 -1.61 8.91 -13.88
C ASN A 64 -2.88 9.64 -14.34
N SER A 65 -3.30 9.38 -15.57
CA SER A 65 -4.59 9.80 -16.09
C SER A 65 -5.38 8.59 -16.52
N SER A 66 -6.66 8.60 -16.29
CA SER A 66 -7.53 7.55 -16.81
C SER A 66 -8.86 8.11 -17.27
N THR A 67 -9.37 7.50 -18.31
CA THR A 67 -10.71 7.76 -18.85
C THR A 67 -11.51 6.47 -18.75
N LYS A 68 -12.67 6.57 -18.14
CA LYS A 68 -13.63 5.48 -18.11
C LYS A 68 -14.85 5.88 -18.91
N THR A 69 -15.20 5.09 -19.92
CA THR A 69 -16.42 5.25 -20.73
C THR A 69 -17.36 4.09 -20.48
N TYR A 70 -18.64 4.39 -20.46
CA TYR A 70 -19.71 3.40 -20.33
C TYR A 70 -20.71 3.63 -21.47
N LYS A 71 -20.96 2.60 -22.26
CA LYS A 71 -21.88 2.64 -23.40
C LYS A 71 -22.89 1.49 -23.29
N VAL A 72 -24.10 1.74 -23.77
CA VAL A 72 -25.21 0.76 -23.80
C VAL A 72 -25.70 0.59 -25.22
N GLY A 73 -26.50 -0.46 -25.45
CA GLY A 73 -26.93 -0.81 -26.82
C GLY A 73 -25.73 -1.23 -27.67
N TYR A 74 -24.71 -1.81 -27.08
CA TYR A 74 -23.50 -2.26 -27.78
C TYR A 74 -23.78 -3.57 -28.52
N ASP A 75 -23.26 -3.63 -29.73
CA ASP A 75 -23.27 -4.78 -30.61
C ASP A 75 -21.84 -5.21 -30.89
N ASP A 76 -21.49 -6.43 -30.48
CA ASP A 76 -20.14 -7.00 -30.59
C ASP A 76 -19.74 -7.40 -32.02
N HIS A 77 -20.70 -7.55 -32.93
CA HIS A 77 -20.42 -7.86 -34.32
C HIS A 77 -20.07 -6.60 -35.12
N SER A 78 -20.86 -5.54 -34.95
CA SER A 78 -20.63 -4.25 -35.65
C SER A 78 -19.71 -3.31 -34.86
N LEU A 79 -19.35 -3.63 -33.61
CA LEU A 79 -18.59 -2.80 -32.69
C LEU A 79 -19.21 -1.41 -32.51
N SER A 80 -20.52 -1.31 -32.65
CA SER A 80 -21.27 -0.07 -32.53
C SER A 80 -22.04 0.01 -31.22
N TYR A 81 -22.46 1.20 -30.85
CA TYR A 81 -23.31 1.44 -29.70
C TYR A 81 -24.39 2.48 -30.02
N LYS A 82 -25.43 2.53 -29.20
CA LYS A 82 -26.51 3.49 -29.36
C LYS A 82 -26.24 4.76 -28.55
N VAL A 83 -26.66 5.90 -29.09
CA VAL A 83 -26.58 7.18 -28.39
C VAL A 83 -27.70 7.25 -27.36
N LEU A 84 -27.37 7.69 -26.14
CA LEU A 84 -28.31 7.95 -25.06
C LEU A 84 -28.74 9.41 -25.04
N ASP A 85 -29.98 9.66 -24.65
CA ASP A 85 -30.39 10.99 -24.22
C ASP A 85 -29.93 11.22 -22.75
N GLU A 86 -28.71 11.72 -22.57
CA GLU A 86 -28.13 11.97 -21.25
C GLU A 86 -28.91 13.04 -20.47
N LYS A 87 -29.57 13.99 -21.15
CA LYS A 87 -30.38 15.00 -20.51
C LYS A 87 -31.65 14.39 -19.92
N LEU A 88 -32.27 13.45 -20.58
CA LEU A 88 -33.42 12.71 -20.07
C LEU A 88 -33.00 11.80 -18.92
N LEU A 89 -31.92 11.06 -19.10
CA LEU A 89 -31.43 10.10 -18.10
C LEU A 89 -30.77 10.76 -16.89
N GLY A 90 -30.40 12.03 -16.98
CA GLY A 90 -29.97 12.84 -15.83
C GLY A 90 -31.08 13.11 -14.80
N LYS A 91 -32.32 12.81 -15.16
CA LYS A 91 -33.47 12.90 -14.27
C LYS A 91 -33.87 11.52 -13.76
N THR A 92 -34.52 11.47 -12.61
CA THR A 92 -35.19 10.25 -12.16
C THR A 92 -36.45 10.05 -13.00
N LEU A 93 -36.53 8.93 -13.71
CA LEU A 93 -37.71 8.51 -14.47
C LEU A 93 -38.74 7.92 -13.51
N THR A 94 -39.99 8.38 -13.58
CA THR A 94 -41.10 7.89 -12.79
C THR A 94 -42.05 7.05 -13.66
N GLY A 95 -42.82 6.15 -13.05
CA GLY A 95 -43.73 5.28 -13.78
C GLY A 95 -42.99 4.24 -14.65
N THR A 96 -41.79 3.86 -14.27
CA THR A 96 -41.04 2.79 -14.90
C THR A 96 -41.59 1.45 -14.49
N GLU A 97 -41.56 0.50 -15.40
CA GLU A 97 -42.44 -0.54 -15.48
C GLU A 97 -42.36 -1.66 -14.45
N ALA A 98 -41.26 -2.20 -14.14
CA ALA A 98 -41.28 -3.48 -13.42
C ALA A 98 -41.96 -3.47 -12.05
N LEU A 99 -42.17 -2.30 -11.42
CA LEU A 99 -42.82 -2.20 -10.09
C LEU A 99 -43.57 -0.86 -9.87
N GLY A 100 -43.91 -0.11 -10.90
CA GLY A 100 -44.46 1.25 -10.76
C GLY A 100 -43.46 2.22 -10.10
N GLY A 101 -42.18 1.95 -10.26
CA GLY A 101 -41.09 2.53 -9.53
C GLY A 101 -40.44 3.75 -10.16
N GLN A 102 -39.30 4.09 -9.63
CA GLN A 102 -38.44 5.13 -10.12
C GLN A 102 -37.16 4.49 -10.64
N PHE A 103 -36.61 5.01 -11.73
CA PHE A 103 -35.32 4.62 -12.28
C PHE A 103 -34.39 5.83 -12.38
N THR A 104 -33.21 5.71 -11.82
CA THR A 104 -32.11 6.67 -11.97
C THR A 104 -30.98 5.99 -12.73
N TYR A 105 -30.56 6.59 -13.84
CA TYR A 105 -29.46 6.09 -14.62
C TYR A 105 -28.14 6.16 -13.86
N ASN A 106 -27.43 5.06 -13.84
CA ASN A 106 -26.08 5.01 -13.27
C ASN A 106 -25.07 4.88 -14.40
N SER A 107 -24.26 5.90 -14.60
CA SER A 107 -23.19 5.95 -15.61
C SER A 107 -22.00 5.02 -15.31
N GLN A 108 -22.11 4.18 -14.28
CA GLN A 108 -21.04 3.27 -13.84
C GLN A 108 -19.71 3.99 -13.55
N GLY A 109 -19.79 5.26 -13.14
CA GLY A 109 -18.63 6.09 -12.83
C GLY A 109 -17.78 6.44 -14.05
N GLN A 110 -18.43 6.65 -15.24
CA GLN A 110 -17.72 7.24 -16.38
C GLN A 110 -17.16 8.62 -16.03
N GLY A 111 -16.00 8.94 -16.61
CA GLY A 111 -15.36 10.22 -16.36
C GLY A 111 -13.86 10.17 -16.54
N PHE A 112 -13.23 11.23 -16.10
CA PHE A 112 -11.79 11.43 -16.16
C PHE A 112 -11.21 11.44 -14.76
N HIS A 113 -10.04 10.81 -14.61
CA HIS A 113 -9.30 10.82 -13.38
C HIS A 113 -7.86 11.23 -13.64
N PHE A 114 -7.32 12.11 -12.82
CA PHE A 114 -5.95 12.59 -12.92
C PHE A 114 -5.32 12.67 -11.52
N VAL A 115 -4.14 12.07 -11.37
CA VAL A 115 -3.34 12.13 -10.14
C VAL A 115 -1.89 12.39 -10.48
N GLU A 116 -1.29 13.38 -9.84
CA GLU A 116 0.14 13.65 -9.92
C GLU A 116 0.80 13.52 -8.55
N ASN A 117 1.77 12.62 -8.45
CA ASN A 117 2.59 12.42 -7.26
C ASN A 117 4.03 12.87 -7.53
N ARG A 118 4.56 13.72 -6.67
CA ARG A 118 5.91 14.28 -6.75
C ARG A 118 6.71 13.89 -5.52
N TYR A 119 7.96 13.50 -5.73
CA TYR A 119 8.86 13.09 -4.68
C TYR A 119 10.22 13.75 -4.85
N VAL A 120 10.81 14.16 -3.74
CA VAL A 120 12.22 14.58 -3.64
C VAL A 120 12.83 13.81 -2.48
N SER A 121 13.98 13.20 -2.71
CA SER A 121 14.63 12.34 -1.74
C SER A 121 16.12 12.63 -1.65
N PHE A 122 16.65 12.60 -0.44
CA PHE A 122 18.08 12.62 -0.15
C PHE A 122 18.41 11.34 0.62
N TYR A 123 19.46 10.66 0.23
CA TYR A 123 19.83 9.38 0.84
C TYR A 123 21.35 9.21 0.97
N GLY A 124 21.73 8.46 1.98
CA GLY A 124 23.09 8.01 2.18
C GLY A 124 23.12 6.59 2.75
N ASN A 125 24.15 5.86 2.38
CA ASN A 125 24.44 4.53 2.90
C ASN A 125 25.95 4.44 3.12
N ALA A 126 26.36 3.86 4.25
CA ALA A 126 27.76 3.59 4.56
C ALA A 126 27.91 2.16 5.07
N SER A 127 28.93 1.47 4.60
CA SER A 127 29.34 0.19 5.14
C SER A 127 30.85 0.19 5.43
N TYR A 128 31.20 -0.43 6.54
CA TYR A 128 32.58 -0.64 6.96
C TYR A 128 32.77 -2.10 7.33
N THR A 129 33.75 -2.74 6.73
CA THR A 129 34.12 -4.12 7.04
C THR A 129 35.55 -4.17 7.51
N PHE A 130 35.78 -4.82 8.66
CA PHE A 130 37.10 -5.02 9.25
C PHE A 130 37.46 -6.51 9.23
N ASP A 131 38.61 -6.83 8.61
CA ASP A 131 39.23 -8.15 8.55
C ASP A 131 38.23 -9.27 8.11
N ASP A 132 37.29 -8.91 7.23
CA ASP A 132 36.19 -9.76 6.80
C ASP A 132 35.38 -10.42 7.94
N LYS A 133 35.61 -9.95 9.19
CA LYS A 133 34.95 -10.49 10.40
C LYS A 133 33.84 -9.59 10.92
N LEU A 134 34.09 -8.29 10.99
CA LEU A 134 33.10 -7.33 11.49
C LEU A 134 32.63 -6.44 10.35
N SER A 135 31.32 -6.46 10.06
CA SER A 135 30.69 -5.52 9.13
C SER A 135 29.71 -4.63 9.87
N LEU A 136 29.84 -3.32 9.69
CA LEU A 136 28.93 -2.30 10.21
C LEU A 136 28.25 -1.61 9.04
N THR A 137 26.97 -1.36 9.14
CA THR A 137 26.18 -0.67 8.11
C THR A 137 25.34 0.44 8.72
N ALA A 138 25.22 1.55 8.00
CA ALA A 138 24.31 2.63 8.36
C ALA A 138 23.65 3.17 7.10
N SER A 139 22.35 3.45 7.17
CA SER A 139 21.63 4.10 6.08
C SER A 139 20.71 5.19 6.61
N MET A 140 20.51 6.23 5.81
CA MET A 140 19.56 7.30 6.09
C MET A 140 18.93 7.79 4.80
N ARG A 141 17.63 8.10 4.87
CA ARG A 141 16.87 8.69 3.77
C ARG A 141 15.85 9.69 4.30
N ILE A 142 15.77 10.83 3.63
CA ILE A 142 14.73 11.85 3.87
C ILE A 142 13.95 12.00 2.59
N ASP A 143 12.66 11.76 2.67
CA ASP A 143 11.74 11.87 1.53
C ASP A 143 10.74 12.98 1.75
N GLN A 144 10.46 13.72 0.69
CA GLN A 144 9.39 14.69 0.61
C GLN A 144 8.42 14.33 -0.50
N SER A 145 7.15 14.62 -0.31
CA SER A 145 6.10 14.38 -1.28
C SER A 145 4.95 15.36 -1.09
N ASN A 146 4.20 15.62 -2.16
CA ASN A 146 2.92 16.33 -2.10
C ASN A 146 1.80 15.53 -1.39
N LEU A 147 2.08 14.30 -0.95
CA LEU A 147 1.17 13.45 -0.18
C LEU A 147 1.26 13.69 1.34
N PHE A 148 2.26 14.46 1.80
CA PHE A 148 2.44 14.72 3.24
C PHE A 148 1.65 15.93 3.69
N GLY A 149 1.33 15.93 5.00
CA GLY A 149 0.73 17.07 5.67
C GLY A 149 1.57 18.33 5.53
N THR A 150 0.90 19.46 5.63
CA THR A 150 1.52 20.79 5.49
C THR A 150 2.24 21.25 6.75
N ASP A 151 2.10 20.55 7.87
CA ASP A 151 2.81 20.85 9.11
C ASP A 151 4.31 20.54 8.97
N PRO A 152 5.20 21.53 9.08
CA PRO A 152 6.65 21.35 8.94
C PRO A 152 7.26 20.30 9.87
N LYS A 153 6.65 20.07 11.04
CA LYS A 153 7.06 19.09 12.03
C LYS A 153 7.10 17.66 11.46
N TYR A 154 6.29 17.38 10.44
CA TYR A 154 6.12 16.05 9.87
C TYR A 154 6.74 15.86 8.50
N GLN A 155 7.22 16.95 7.86
CA GLN A 155 7.72 16.91 6.48
C GLN A 155 9.11 16.28 6.32
N TYR A 156 10.01 16.41 7.31
CA TYR A 156 11.43 16.03 7.18
C TYR A 156 11.81 14.88 8.13
N ARG A 157 10.97 13.88 8.26
CA ARG A 157 11.30 12.74 9.12
C ARG A 157 12.29 11.80 8.45
N PRO A 158 13.50 11.59 9.01
CA PRO A 158 14.45 10.66 8.44
C PRO A 158 14.02 9.22 8.69
N LEU A 159 14.14 8.40 7.68
CA LEU A 159 14.14 6.96 7.74
C LEU A 159 15.60 6.51 7.83
N TRP A 160 15.91 5.63 8.76
CA TRP A 160 17.31 5.24 8.97
C TRP A 160 17.41 3.81 9.50
N SER A 161 18.57 3.21 9.28
CA SER A 161 18.91 1.93 9.87
C SER A 161 20.40 1.85 10.21
N VAL A 162 20.71 1.04 11.22
CA VAL A 162 22.06 0.61 11.55
C VAL A 162 22.07 -0.90 11.70
N GLY A 163 23.20 -1.51 11.34
CA GLY A 163 23.38 -2.95 11.44
C GLY A 163 24.82 -3.32 11.74
N ALA A 164 24.97 -4.44 12.40
CA ALA A 164 26.25 -5.08 12.64
C ALA A 164 26.14 -6.57 12.34
N GLN A 165 27.19 -7.11 11.71
CA GLN A 165 27.39 -8.55 11.51
C GLN A 165 28.79 -8.91 11.98
N TYR A 166 28.90 -9.95 12.76
CA TYR A 166 30.17 -10.46 13.24
C TYR A 166 30.33 -11.95 12.95
N ARG A 167 31.39 -12.32 12.24
CA ARG A 167 31.76 -13.72 11.99
C ARG A 167 32.43 -14.28 13.25
N LEU A 168 31.71 -15.12 13.99
CA LEU A 168 32.14 -15.70 15.25
C LEU A 168 33.19 -16.79 15.04
N LEU A 169 32.91 -17.71 14.10
CA LEU A 169 33.73 -18.88 13.83
C LEU A 169 33.86 -19.10 12.31
N GLY A 170 34.94 -19.75 11.93
CA GLY A 170 35.25 -20.21 10.59
C GLY A 170 36.11 -21.48 10.65
N PRO A 171 36.51 -22.04 9.51
CA PRO A 171 37.26 -23.30 9.43
C PRO A 171 38.64 -23.23 10.11
N GLU A 172 39.15 -22.01 10.35
CA GLU A 172 40.41 -21.78 11.05
C GLU A 172 40.35 -22.13 12.54
N GLN A 173 39.15 -21.99 13.17
CA GLN A 173 38.94 -22.28 14.58
C GLN A 173 38.33 -23.68 14.79
N VAL A 174 37.39 -24.08 13.92
CA VAL A 174 36.68 -25.34 14.04
C VAL A 174 36.46 -25.89 12.64
N SER A 175 37.09 -27.02 12.32
CA SER A 175 37.19 -27.60 10.96
C SER A 175 35.86 -27.98 10.30
N TRP A 176 34.81 -28.22 11.07
CA TRP A 176 33.48 -28.56 10.54
C TRP A 176 32.54 -27.35 10.46
N ILE A 177 32.99 -26.15 10.89
CA ILE A 177 32.26 -24.89 10.79
C ILE A 177 32.91 -24.05 9.69
N ASP A 178 32.25 -23.96 8.53
CA ASP A 178 32.73 -23.13 7.43
C ASP A 178 32.46 -21.64 7.72
N ARG A 179 31.32 -21.35 8.34
CA ARG A 179 30.96 -20.01 8.78
C ARG A 179 29.92 -20.07 9.88
N LEU A 180 30.11 -19.26 10.91
CA LEU A 180 29.07 -18.92 11.90
C LEU A 180 29.12 -17.42 12.12
N ALA A 181 28.05 -16.74 11.79
CA ALA A 181 27.95 -15.29 11.91
C ALA A 181 26.69 -14.87 12.66
N PHE A 182 26.82 -13.87 13.53
CA PHE A 182 25.72 -13.20 14.20
C PHE A 182 25.46 -11.86 13.55
N ARG A 183 24.19 -11.51 13.35
CA ARG A 183 23.78 -10.21 12.84
C ARG A 183 22.68 -9.58 13.69
N ALA A 184 22.73 -8.27 13.82
CA ALA A 184 21.70 -7.48 14.45
C ALA A 184 21.50 -6.18 13.67
N THR A 185 20.25 -5.82 13.46
CA THR A 185 19.88 -4.57 12.80
C THR A 185 18.76 -3.88 13.56
N TYR A 186 18.83 -2.55 13.56
CA TYR A 186 17.74 -1.70 14.03
C TYR A 186 17.51 -0.57 13.05
N GLY A 187 16.23 -0.26 12.78
CA GLY A 187 15.92 0.83 11.88
C GLY A 187 14.48 1.30 12.01
N ILE A 188 14.23 2.45 11.39
CA ILE A 188 12.91 3.07 11.30
C ILE A 188 12.52 3.17 9.83
N ASN A 189 11.43 2.51 9.48
CA ASN A 189 10.79 2.58 8.17
C ASN A 189 9.48 3.36 8.25
N GLY A 190 9.02 3.85 7.10
CA GLY A 190 7.75 4.57 6.99
C GLY A 190 6.91 4.09 5.82
N ASN A 191 5.61 4.34 5.93
CA ASN A 191 4.65 4.17 4.86
C ASN A 191 3.75 5.41 4.79
N VAL A 192 3.23 5.74 3.60
CA VAL A 192 2.43 6.94 3.36
C VAL A 192 1.08 6.59 2.73
N ALA A 193 0.04 7.33 3.10
CA ALA A 193 -1.25 7.23 2.43
C ALA A 193 -1.14 7.73 0.98
N LYS A 194 -1.41 6.84 0.02
CA LYS A 194 -1.38 7.20 -1.41
C LYS A 194 -2.76 7.64 -1.93
N MET A 195 -3.81 7.39 -1.19
CA MET A 195 -5.20 7.59 -1.62
C MET A 195 -5.82 8.90 -1.10
N SER A 196 -5.22 9.53 -0.10
CA SER A 196 -5.70 10.79 0.45
C SER A 196 -4.53 11.74 0.67
N GLY A 197 -4.68 12.98 0.24
CA GLY A 197 -3.72 14.04 0.51
C GLY A 197 -4.10 14.84 1.76
N PRO A 198 -3.26 15.79 2.18
CA PRO A 198 -3.52 16.66 3.34
C PRO A 198 -4.47 17.82 3.03
N PHE A 199 -4.90 17.94 1.78
CA PHE A 199 -5.66 19.09 1.29
C PHE A 199 -7.17 18.86 1.36
N LEU A 200 -7.92 19.96 1.45
CA LEU A 200 -9.36 19.93 1.26
C LEU A 200 -9.70 19.32 -0.10
N THR A 201 -10.58 18.32 -0.09
CA THR A 201 -11.12 17.72 -1.31
C THR A 201 -12.61 17.95 -1.36
N VAL A 202 -13.08 18.41 -2.52
CA VAL A 202 -14.49 18.62 -2.80
C VAL A 202 -14.94 17.74 -3.95
N SER A 203 -16.19 17.34 -3.91
CA SER A 203 -16.87 16.66 -5.02
C SER A 203 -17.95 17.57 -5.59
N ASP A 204 -18.19 17.44 -6.89
CA ASP A 204 -19.28 18.10 -7.57
C ASP A 204 -20.61 17.55 -7.04
N GLY A 205 -21.48 18.41 -6.58
CA GLY A 205 -22.84 18.12 -6.12
C GLY A 205 -23.90 18.33 -7.20
N GLY A 206 -23.47 18.72 -8.40
CA GLY A 206 -24.37 19.08 -9.48
C GLY A 206 -25.16 20.36 -9.24
N VAL A 207 -26.19 20.57 -10.03
CA VAL A 207 -27.09 21.73 -9.87
C VAL A 207 -28.00 21.52 -8.67
N ASN A 208 -27.87 22.41 -7.69
CA ASN A 208 -28.75 22.44 -6.52
C ASN A 208 -30.08 23.12 -6.92
N GLY A 209 -31.19 22.36 -6.85
CA GLY A 209 -32.50 22.84 -7.25
C GLY A 209 -33.07 23.99 -6.40
N TRP A 210 -32.51 24.24 -5.20
CA TRP A 210 -32.95 25.34 -4.32
C TRP A 210 -32.34 26.70 -4.71
N ILE A 211 -31.09 26.68 -5.17
CA ILE A 211 -30.34 27.88 -5.54
C ILE A 211 -30.22 28.03 -7.06
N ASN A 212 -30.60 26.99 -7.82
CA ASN A 212 -30.47 26.89 -9.29
C ASN A 212 -29.05 27.19 -9.79
N ASP A 213 -28.03 26.74 -9.03
CA ASP A 213 -26.63 26.92 -9.32
C ASP A 213 -25.85 25.66 -8.97
N TYR A 214 -24.62 25.55 -9.46
CA TYR A 214 -23.74 24.44 -9.14
C TYR A 214 -23.39 24.41 -7.66
N SER A 215 -23.41 23.24 -7.08
CA SER A 215 -23.03 23.00 -5.69
C SER A 215 -21.82 22.08 -5.62
N SER A 216 -21.06 22.21 -4.54
CA SER A 216 -19.99 21.28 -4.21
C SER A 216 -20.08 20.94 -2.74
N TYR A 217 -19.70 19.73 -2.38
CA TYR A 217 -19.64 19.30 -0.99
C TYR A 217 -18.24 18.81 -0.62
N VAL A 218 -17.86 19.00 0.63
CA VAL A 218 -16.57 18.54 1.15
C VAL A 218 -16.58 17.02 1.25
N THR A 219 -15.67 16.39 0.51
CA THR A 219 -15.48 14.92 0.57
C THR A 219 -14.50 14.56 1.67
N TYR A 220 -13.37 15.29 1.72
CA TYR A 220 -12.36 15.14 2.76
C TYR A 220 -11.92 16.52 3.26
N PRO A 221 -11.99 16.78 4.58
CA PRO A 221 -11.46 17.99 5.16
C PRO A 221 -9.92 18.00 5.10
N PRO A 222 -9.29 19.17 5.21
CA PRO A 222 -7.84 19.26 5.23
C PRO A 222 -7.29 18.61 6.50
N ASN A 223 -6.18 17.87 6.36
CA ASN A 223 -5.44 17.30 7.48
C ASN A 223 -3.96 17.65 7.41
N SER A 224 -3.58 18.78 8.01
CA SER A 224 -2.17 19.23 8.06
C SER A 224 -1.26 18.27 8.84
N GLY A 225 -1.84 17.47 9.76
CA GLY A 225 -1.11 16.51 10.60
C GLY A 225 -0.87 15.15 9.94
N LEU A 226 -1.31 14.94 8.69
CA LEU A 226 -1.10 13.67 7.98
C LEU A 226 0.39 13.42 7.79
N ARG A 227 0.86 12.24 8.21
CA ARG A 227 2.28 11.90 8.25
C ARG A 227 2.53 10.43 7.93
N TRP A 228 3.80 10.06 7.86
CA TRP A 228 4.23 8.68 7.73
C TRP A 228 3.76 7.82 8.91
N GLU A 229 3.28 6.61 8.61
CA GLU A 229 3.33 5.53 9.57
C GLU A 229 4.79 5.26 9.93
N LYS A 230 5.07 5.02 11.19
CA LYS A 230 6.42 4.76 11.67
C LYS A 230 6.53 3.32 12.14
N THR A 231 7.42 2.54 11.52
CA THR A 231 7.72 1.16 11.94
C THR A 231 9.17 1.08 12.43
N ALA A 232 9.34 0.88 13.71
CA ALA A 232 10.62 0.53 14.30
C ALA A 232 10.83 -0.99 14.19
N VAL A 233 11.94 -1.39 13.59
CA VAL A 233 12.26 -2.80 13.30
C VAL A 233 13.55 -3.18 14.01
N VAL A 234 13.49 -4.22 14.84
CA VAL A 234 14.66 -4.96 15.33
C VAL A 234 14.69 -6.29 14.59
N ASN A 235 15.83 -6.66 14.06
CA ASN A 235 16.09 -7.98 13.50
C ASN A 235 17.40 -8.52 14.07
N ILE A 236 17.37 -9.77 14.55
CA ILE A 236 18.53 -10.48 15.08
C ILE A 236 18.58 -11.83 14.37
N GLY A 237 19.75 -12.22 13.89
CA GLY A 237 19.89 -13.47 13.15
C GLY A 237 21.24 -14.14 13.38
N VAL A 238 21.24 -15.44 13.11
CA VAL A 238 22.43 -16.28 13.05
C VAL A 238 22.47 -16.91 11.68
N ASP A 239 23.56 -16.73 10.96
CA ASP A 239 23.84 -17.38 9.69
C ASP A 239 24.92 -18.43 9.90
N PHE A 240 24.74 -19.60 9.33
CA PHE A 240 25.69 -20.72 9.48
C PHE A 240 25.85 -21.50 8.20
N ASP A 241 27.10 -21.94 7.97
CA ASP A 241 27.49 -22.90 6.96
C ASP A 241 28.39 -23.95 7.64
N LEU A 242 28.02 -25.21 7.54
CA LEU A 242 28.61 -26.30 8.29
C LEU A 242 28.93 -27.47 7.35
N LEU A 243 29.91 -28.31 7.76
CA LEU A 243 30.22 -29.60 7.14
C LEU A 243 30.59 -29.44 5.65
N GLN A 244 31.51 -28.52 5.33
CA GLN A 244 31.90 -28.18 3.96
C GLN A 244 30.70 -27.75 3.11
N SER A 245 29.90 -26.82 3.66
CA SER A 245 28.68 -26.28 3.06
C SER A 245 27.59 -27.31 2.75
N ARG A 246 27.64 -28.49 3.41
CA ARG A 246 26.56 -29.49 3.30
C ARG A 246 25.32 -29.13 4.08
N LEU A 247 25.44 -28.32 5.11
CA LEU A 247 24.34 -27.76 5.89
C LEU A 247 24.55 -26.26 6.04
N GLY A 248 23.74 -25.48 5.36
CA GLY A 248 23.73 -24.02 5.45
C GLY A 248 22.35 -23.49 5.80
N GLY A 249 22.30 -22.31 6.40
CA GLY A 249 21.03 -21.69 6.70
C GLY A 249 21.11 -20.45 7.57
N SER A 250 19.93 -19.96 7.93
CA SER A 250 19.78 -18.85 8.87
C SER A 250 18.58 -19.06 9.81
N ILE A 251 18.69 -18.50 10.99
CA ILE A 251 17.60 -18.38 11.95
C ILE A 251 17.49 -16.90 12.31
N GLU A 252 16.31 -16.33 12.11
CA GLU A 252 16.05 -14.92 12.33
C GLU A 252 14.88 -14.71 13.29
N PHE A 253 15.03 -13.73 14.15
CA PHE A 253 13.96 -13.18 14.97
C PHE A 253 13.76 -11.72 14.61
N TYR A 254 12.52 -11.30 14.40
CA TYR A 254 12.20 -9.90 14.20
C TYR A 254 11.07 -9.41 15.11
N ASN A 255 11.15 -8.11 15.44
CA ASN A 255 10.09 -7.37 16.09
C ASN A 255 9.89 -6.04 15.38
N LYS A 256 8.70 -5.83 14.83
CA LYS A 256 8.27 -4.62 14.12
C LYS A 256 7.18 -3.95 14.94
N ASN A 257 7.46 -2.77 15.49
CA ASN A 257 6.49 -1.95 16.19
C ASN A 257 6.08 -0.78 15.29
N THR A 258 4.84 -0.78 14.84
CA THR A 258 4.28 0.28 14.00
C THR A 258 3.43 1.20 14.85
N THR A 259 3.69 2.50 14.73
CA THR A 259 2.93 3.58 15.35
C THR A 259 2.44 4.54 14.28
N ASP A 260 1.49 5.40 14.64
CA ASP A 260 0.91 6.36 13.68
C ASP A 260 0.23 5.67 12.47
N LEU A 261 -0.37 4.49 12.65
CA LEU A 261 -1.10 3.79 11.59
C LEU A 261 -2.15 4.70 10.96
N LEU A 262 -2.22 4.67 9.64
CA LEU A 262 -3.23 5.37 8.86
C LEU A 262 -4.58 4.67 9.01
N TYR A 263 -5.55 5.43 9.48
CA TYR A 263 -6.87 4.91 9.79
C TYR A 263 -7.95 5.93 9.40
N ASN A 264 -9.05 5.45 8.84
CA ASN A 264 -10.24 6.27 8.59
C ASN A 264 -11.06 6.38 9.86
N LYS A 265 -10.88 7.48 10.58
CA LYS A 265 -11.67 7.80 11.76
C LYS A 265 -13.06 8.27 11.34
N THR A 266 -14.12 7.66 11.88
CA THR A 266 -15.47 8.17 11.73
C THR A 266 -15.61 9.51 12.45
N GLY A 267 -16.05 10.53 11.73
CA GLY A 267 -16.31 11.88 12.25
C GLY A 267 -17.72 12.03 12.78
N ASP A 268 -17.95 13.14 13.46
CA ASP A 268 -19.32 13.58 13.77
C ASP A 268 -19.93 14.17 12.48
N PRO A 269 -21.08 13.66 12.00
CA PRO A 269 -21.74 14.14 10.80
C PRO A 269 -22.10 15.64 10.83
N THR A 270 -22.18 16.23 12.01
CA THR A 270 -22.45 17.68 12.17
C THR A 270 -21.34 18.55 11.61
N TYR A 271 -20.12 18.02 11.42
CA TYR A 271 -19.01 18.75 10.79
C TYR A 271 -19.08 18.78 9.25
N GLY A 272 -20.08 18.12 8.64
CA GLY A 272 -20.26 18.06 7.19
C GLY A 272 -19.43 17.00 6.47
N TRP A 273 -18.76 16.11 7.21
CA TRP A 273 -18.08 14.93 6.66
C TRP A 273 -18.18 13.72 7.59
N ASN A 274 -18.19 12.53 7.02
CA ASN A 274 -18.42 11.29 7.77
C ASN A 274 -17.12 10.62 8.24
N SER A 275 -15.98 10.91 7.63
CA SER A 275 -14.69 10.29 7.97
C SER A 275 -13.52 11.19 7.64
N LEU A 276 -12.42 10.98 8.37
CA LEU A 276 -11.15 11.66 8.17
C LEU A 276 -10.02 10.64 8.29
N MET A 277 -9.10 10.64 7.32
CA MET A 277 -7.87 9.87 7.41
C MET A 277 -6.95 10.52 8.45
N VAL A 278 -6.59 9.77 9.48
CA VAL A 278 -5.71 10.22 10.57
C VAL A 278 -4.61 9.20 10.85
N ASN A 279 -3.53 9.68 11.43
CA ASN A 279 -2.48 8.81 11.96
C ASN A 279 -2.83 8.44 13.41
N TYR A 280 -3.58 7.40 13.58
CA TYR A 280 -4.02 6.91 14.89
C TYR A 280 -4.06 5.39 14.90
N GLY A 281 -3.26 4.79 15.74
CA GLY A 281 -3.23 3.35 15.92
C GLY A 281 -1.80 2.83 16.03
N ASP A 282 -1.66 1.74 16.74
CA ASP A 282 -0.38 1.07 16.94
C ASP A 282 -0.56 -0.43 16.79
N MET A 283 0.47 -1.10 16.27
CA MET A 283 0.51 -2.55 16.14
C MET A 283 1.91 -3.09 16.29
N TYR A 284 2.02 -4.37 16.60
CA TYR A 284 3.28 -5.08 16.46
C TYR A 284 3.15 -6.32 15.58
N ASN A 285 4.27 -6.67 14.94
CA ASN A 285 4.50 -7.94 14.28
C ASN A 285 5.79 -8.54 14.84
N ARG A 286 5.73 -9.76 15.33
CA ARG A 286 6.88 -10.51 15.84
C ARG A 286 6.92 -11.86 15.18
N GLY A 287 8.10 -12.30 14.79
CA GLY A 287 8.20 -13.59 14.13
C GLY A 287 9.58 -14.20 14.22
N VAL A 288 9.61 -15.48 13.84
CA VAL A 288 10.80 -16.28 13.66
C VAL A 288 10.79 -16.82 12.25
N GLU A 289 11.92 -16.73 11.58
CA GLU A 289 12.13 -17.31 10.25
C GLU A 289 13.33 -18.25 10.29
N ILE A 290 13.17 -19.42 9.69
CA ILE A 290 14.22 -20.44 9.59
C ILE A 290 14.36 -20.82 8.12
N HIS A 291 15.58 -20.69 7.64
CA HIS A 291 15.96 -21.13 6.31
C HIS A 291 17.07 -22.18 6.43
N LEU A 292 16.87 -23.37 5.84
CA LEU A 292 17.83 -24.45 5.84
C LEU A 292 18.03 -24.96 4.42
N ASN A 293 19.30 -25.16 4.03
CA ASN A 293 19.72 -25.81 2.81
C ASN A 293 20.63 -26.98 3.17
N THR A 294 20.36 -28.13 2.60
CA THR A 294 21.16 -29.32 2.86
C THR A 294 21.58 -30.03 1.57
N VAL A 295 22.79 -30.53 1.53
CA VAL A 295 23.24 -31.48 0.52
C VAL A 295 23.28 -32.86 1.18
N ASN A 296 22.19 -33.63 1.01
CA ASN A 296 21.98 -34.90 1.69
C ASN A 296 22.91 -35.99 1.11
N ILE A 297 22.94 -36.06 -0.21
CA ILE A 297 23.80 -36.98 -0.94
C ILE A 297 24.45 -36.24 -2.09
N ALA A 298 25.75 -36.39 -2.26
CA ALA A 298 26.48 -35.94 -3.42
C ALA A 298 27.49 -37.01 -3.84
N VAL A 299 27.16 -37.73 -4.88
CA VAL A 299 28.03 -38.73 -5.54
C VAL A 299 28.14 -38.39 -7.02
N LYS A 300 29.04 -39.07 -7.75
CA LYS A 300 29.40 -38.69 -9.13
C LYS A 300 28.21 -38.45 -10.06
N ASP A 301 27.18 -39.26 -10.00
CA ASP A 301 26.04 -39.23 -10.93
C ASP A 301 24.70 -38.93 -10.24
N PHE A 302 24.72 -38.63 -8.92
CA PHE A 302 23.49 -38.35 -8.17
C PHE A 302 23.73 -37.30 -7.07
N VAL A 303 22.92 -36.23 -7.08
CA VAL A 303 22.94 -35.18 -6.05
C VAL A 303 21.54 -35.00 -5.52
N TRP A 304 21.37 -35.17 -4.19
CA TRP A 304 20.13 -34.85 -3.49
C TRP A 304 20.34 -33.68 -2.56
N LYS A 305 19.59 -32.60 -2.80
CA LYS A 305 19.56 -31.41 -1.97
C LYS A 305 18.14 -31.20 -1.40
N SER A 306 18.04 -30.65 -0.21
CA SER A 306 16.77 -30.27 0.40
C SER A 306 16.82 -28.81 0.82
N MET A 307 15.67 -28.12 0.73
CA MET A 307 15.49 -26.76 1.21
C MET A 307 14.25 -26.74 2.11
N LEU A 308 14.36 -26.10 3.27
CA LEU A 308 13.27 -25.90 4.20
C LEU A 308 13.18 -24.39 4.50
N ASN A 309 12.00 -23.83 4.32
CA ASN A 309 11.64 -22.48 4.78
C ASN A 309 10.50 -22.60 5.77
N PHE A 310 10.71 -22.09 6.97
CA PHE A 310 9.68 -22.02 7.99
C PHE A 310 9.55 -20.58 8.48
N SER A 311 8.32 -20.07 8.58
CA SER A 311 8.06 -18.76 9.14
C SER A 311 6.88 -18.82 10.11
N TYR A 312 7.03 -18.16 11.25
CA TYR A 312 5.96 -17.93 12.20
C TYR A 312 5.84 -16.43 12.47
N ASN A 313 4.65 -15.87 12.30
CA ASN A 313 4.37 -14.46 12.56
C ASN A 313 3.18 -14.30 13.49
N LYS A 314 3.30 -13.40 14.47
CA LYS A 314 2.23 -12.97 15.36
C LYS A 314 2.03 -11.47 15.23
N ASN A 315 0.83 -11.10 14.78
CA ASN A 315 0.38 -9.71 14.64
C ASN A 315 -0.64 -9.37 15.73
N LYS A 316 -0.59 -8.14 16.25
CA LYS A 316 -1.59 -7.64 17.20
C LYS A 316 -1.71 -6.13 17.11
N LEU A 317 -2.94 -5.64 17.01
CA LEU A 317 -3.29 -4.23 17.22
C LEU A 317 -3.25 -3.91 18.70
N THR A 318 -2.50 -2.89 19.08
CA THR A 318 -2.32 -2.49 20.48
C THR A 318 -3.07 -1.22 20.83
N ARG A 319 -3.39 -0.40 19.82
CA ARG A 319 -4.19 0.80 19.96
C ARG A 319 -4.94 1.07 18.67
N ILE A 320 -6.25 1.25 18.76
CA ILE A 320 -7.08 1.76 17.67
C ILE A 320 -8.35 2.37 18.28
N GLU A 321 -8.84 3.45 17.67
CA GLU A 321 -10.11 4.02 18.06
C GLU A 321 -11.22 3.23 17.36
N ASN A 322 -11.99 2.46 18.10
CA ASN A 322 -13.16 1.78 17.61
C ASN A 322 -14.40 2.24 18.40
N THR A 323 -15.29 2.92 17.73
CA THR A 323 -16.51 3.50 18.33
C THR A 323 -17.70 2.55 18.29
N ARG A 324 -17.61 1.44 17.56
CA ARG A 324 -18.72 0.48 17.39
C ARG A 324 -18.35 -0.89 17.95
N ASN A 325 -19.26 -1.45 18.75
CA ASN A 325 -19.10 -2.76 19.41
C ASN A 325 -20.22 -3.76 19.05
N ASP A 326 -21.04 -3.45 18.03
CA ASP A 326 -22.10 -4.36 17.61
C ASP A 326 -21.54 -5.57 16.82
N ALA A 327 -22.10 -6.75 17.05
CA ALA A 327 -21.63 -8.00 16.45
C ALA A 327 -21.71 -7.97 14.90
N ILE A 328 -22.75 -7.38 14.36
CA ILE A 328 -22.99 -7.29 12.92
C ILE A 328 -21.90 -6.44 12.22
N TYR A 329 -21.40 -5.41 12.88
CA TYR A 329 -20.32 -4.56 12.39
C TYR A 329 -19.03 -5.36 12.18
N TYR A 330 -18.71 -6.29 13.08
CA TYR A 330 -17.54 -7.15 12.96
C TYR A 330 -17.69 -8.25 11.92
N VAL A 331 -18.87 -8.81 11.78
CA VAL A 331 -19.13 -9.93 10.84
C VAL A 331 -19.18 -9.45 9.39
N ASN A 332 -19.72 -8.27 9.13
CA ASN A 332 -20.00 -7.80 7.76
C ASN A 332 -18.82 -7.10 7.07
N GLY A 333 -17.69 -6.89 7.72
CA GLY A 333 -16.73 -6.01 7.06
C GLY A 333 -15.26 -6.12 7.37
N GLY A 334 -14.78 -7.18 7.97
CA GLY A 334 -13.34 -7.29 8.25
C GLY A 334 -12.85 -6.16 9.16
N GLN A 335 -13.66 -5.78 10.15
CA GLN A 335 -13.38 -4.67 11.04
C GLN A 335 -12.22 -5.02 11.98
N ILE A 336 -11.32 -4.06 12.15
CA ILE A 336 -10.19 -4.20 13.04
C ILE A 336 -10.61 -3.96 14.51
N ARG A 337 -10.03 -4.73 15.43
CA ARG A 337 -10.29 -4.64 16.87
C ARG A 337 -8.99 -4.62 17.66
N GLU A 338 -8.93 -3.74 18.65
CA GLU A 338 -7.81 -3.71 19.60
C GLU A 338 -7.65 -5.05 20.30
N GLY A 339 -6.40 -5.46 20.47
CA GLY A 339 -6.06 -6.73 21.10
C GLY A 339 -6.10 -7.95 20.17
N ARG A 340 -6.55 -7.80 18.90
CA ARG A 340 -6.64 -8.85 17.90
C ARG A 340 -5.66 -8.62 16.73
N PRO A 341 -5.36 -9.65 15.93
CA PRO A 341 -4.68 -9.47 14.67
C PRO A 341 -5.43 -8.54 13.72
N MET A 342 -4.72 -7.84 12.83
CA MET A 342 -5.32 -6.90 11.88
C MET A 342 -6.31 -7.58 10.91
N ASN A 343 -6.00 -8.82 10.50
CA ASN A 343 -6.83 -9.60 9.57
C ASN A 343 -7.61 -10.70 10.30
N SER A 344 -8.32 -10.35 11.37
CA SER A 344 -9.16 -11.30 12.10
C SER A 344 -10.49 -11.52 11.39
N LEU A 345 -10.91 -12.79 11.29
CA LEU A 345 -12.26 -13.16 10.87
C LEU A 345 -13.13 -13.29 12.12
N TYR A 346 -14.35 -12.83 12.01
CA TYR A 346 -15.35 -12.90 13.05
C TYR A 346 -16.57 -13.68 12.57
N SER A 347 -17.15 -14.47 13.47
CA SER A 347 -18.42 -15.18 13.22
C SER A 347 -19.35 -15.04 14.43
N VAL A 348 -20.64 -15.09 14.19
CA VAL A 348 -21.65 -15.23 15.25
C VAL A 348 -21.73 -16.70 15.61
N ARG A 349 -21.76 -17.00 16.91
CA ARG A 349 -22.05 -18.34 17.44
C ARG A 349 -23.53 -18.54 17.65
#